data_901c6db28be6b433ec55522d89544209
#
_entry.id   901c6db28be6b433ec55522d89544209
#
_cell.length_a   1.000
_cell.length_b   1.000
_cell.length_c   1.000
_cell.angle_alpha   90.00
_cell.angle_beta   90.00
_cell.angle_gamma   90.00
#
_symmetry.space_group_name_H-M   'P 1'
#
loop_
_entity.id
_entity.type
_entity.pdbx_description
1 polymer ?
#
loop_
_entity_poly.entity_id
_entity_poly.type
_entity_poly.pdbx_seq_one_letter_code
_entity_poly.pdbx_strand_id
1 'polypeptide(L)'
;MKNALIFDLDGTLWDSSRQCAAAWTRALSRTDAARTVTAGDMHRFMGKTMEQIADMMLPDIDKSCREGLMQLCTDEEYSYLETNHGELYAGAEETLKCLREKYRLFIVSNSLDGYVQLFLRTSGLDGYFEDYEMWGRTMLSKGDNIKLVMERNGLESAAYIGDTQGDMDAAEYAGIPFIHASYGFGTVSGASAVLKSITELPAAAESIFGKE
;
A
#
# COMPACT_ATOMS: atom_id res chain seq x y z
N MET A 1 25.74 -4.98 7.73
CA MET A 1 24.95 -4.74 6.47
C MET A 1 23.98 -3.60 6.75
N LYS A 2 23.46 -2.88 5.71
CA LYS A 2 22.46 -1.82 5.96
C LYS A 2 21.13 -2.47 6.37
N ASN A 3 20.49 -1.91 7.39
CA ASN A 3 19.12 -2.27 7.78
C ASN A 3 18.13 -1.91 6.66
N ALA A 4 16.98 -2.54 6.63
CA ALA A 4 15.96 -2.35 5.60
C ALA A 4 14.68 -1.70 6.14
N LEU A 5 14.03 -0.91 5.30
CA LEU A 5 12.69 -0.38 5.52
C LEU A 5 11.78 -0.90 4.41
N ILE A 6 10.71 -1.58 4.80
CA ILE A 6 9.72 -2.16 3.89
C ILE A 6 8.43 -1.36 4.06
N PHE A 7 7.90 -0.82 2.98
CA PHE A 7 6.76 0.07 3.00
C PHE A 7 5.51 -0.59 2.44
N ASP A 8 4.38 -0.34 3.07
CA ASP A 8 3.11 -0.38 2.37
C ASP A 8 3.00 0.81 1.41
N LEU A 9 1.97 0.85 0.60
CA LEU A 9 1.80 1.84 -0.45
C LEU A 9 0.67 2.83 -0.15
N ASP A 10 -0.58 2.39 -0.28
CA ASP A 10 -1.74 3.26 -0.09
C ASP A 10 -1.97 3.59 1.38
N GLY A 11 -2.07 4.88 1.71
CA GLY A 11 -2.14 5.33 3.10
C GLY A 11 -0.78 5.48 3.79
N THR A 12 0.30 5.06 3.14
CA THR A 12 1.66 5.11 3.69
C THR A 12 2.59 6.00 2.88
N LEU A 13 2.71 5.77 1.58
CA LEU A 13 3.54 6.57 0.67
C LEU A 13 2.73 7.58 -0.12
N TRP A 14 1.53 7.21 -0.53
CA TRP A 14 0.62 8.07 -1.28
C TRP A 14 -0.84 7.86 -0.90
N ASP A 15 -1.70 8.78 -1.36
CA ASP A 15 -3.16 8.65 -1.32
C ASP A 15 -3.70 8.69 -2.75
N SER A 16 -4.19 7.57 -3.25
CA SER A 16 -4.84 7.42 -4.55
C SER A 16 -6.37 7.36 -4.44
N SER A 17 -6.92 7.46 -3.25
CA SER A 17 -8.33 7.17 -2.94
C SER A 17 -9.33 7.98 -3.78
N ARG A 18 -9.04 9.25 -4.05
CA ARG A 18 -9.89 10.12 -4.87
C ARG A 18 -9.89 9.70 -6.32
N GLN A 19 -8.74 9.37 -6.86
CA GLN A 19 -8.54 8.95 -8.23
C GLN A 19 -9.17 7.58 -8.49
N CYS A 20 -8.93 6.63 -7.59
CA CYS A 20 -9.56 5.30 -7.64
C CYS A 20 -11.09 5.40 -7.56
N ALA A 21 -11.61 6.22 -6.66
CA ALA A 21 -13.06 6.48 -6.55
C ALA A 21 -13.65 7.06 -7.84
N ALA A 22 -12.97 8.00 -8.48
CA ALA A 22 -13.39 8.59 -9.75
C ALA A 22 -13.38 7.55 -10.88
N ALA A 23 -12.32 6.74 -10.96
CA ALA A 23 -12.18 5.66 -11.93
C ALA A 23 -13.28 4.61 -11.77
N TRP A 24 -13.53 4.12 -10.57
CA TRP A 24 -14.55 3.11 -10.29
C TRP A 24 -15.96 3.66 -10.55
N THR A 25 -16.24 4.92 -10.19
CA THR A 25 -17.51 5.57 -10.54
C THR A 25 -17.69 5.62 -12.06
N ARG A 26 -16.65 5.99 -12.80
CA ARG A 26 -16.66 6.06 -14.27
C ARG A 26 -16.87 4.68 -14.90
N ALA A 27 -16.21 3.65 -14.39
CA ALA A 27 -16.37 2.28 -14.84
C ALA A 27 -17.82 1.81 -14.67
N LEU A 28 -18.36 1.92 -13.45
CA LEU A 28 -19.70 1.46 -13.11
C LEU A 28 -20.80 2.27 -13.81
N SER A 29 -20.60 3.56 -14.10
CA SER A 29 -21.59 4.40 -14.78
C SER A 29 -21.98 3.90 -16.16
N ARG A 30 -21.18 3.00 -16.76
CA ARG A 30 -21.41 2.39 -18.07
C ARG A 30 -22.10 1.03 -18.00
N THR A 31 -22.58 0.64 -16.83
CA THR A 31 -23.18 -0.66 -16.54
C THR A 31 -24.54 -0.50 -15.84
N ASP A 32 -25.31 -1.59 -15.75
CA ASP A 32 -26.55 -1.62 -14.97
C ASP A 32 -26.30 -1.53 -13.44
N ALA A 33 -25.03 -1.65 -13.01
CA ALA A 33 -24.58 -1.47 -11.63
C ALA A 33 -24.13 -0.03 -11.30
N ALA A 34 -24.58 0.94 -12.08
CA ALA A 34 -24.18 2.36 -11.95
C ALA A 34 -24.35 2.88 -10.52
N ARG A 35 -23.23 3.37 -9.95
CA ARG A 35 -23.18 3.99 -8.61
C ARG A 35 -22.00 4.92 -8.48
N THR A 36 -22.08 5.83 -7.53
CA THR A 36 -20.96 6.68 -7.16
C THR A 36 -20.13 6.01 -6.08
N VAL A 37 -18.84 5.91 -6.31
CA VAL A 37 -17.84 5.52 -5.31
C VAL A 37 -17.17 6.79 -4.81
N THR A 38 -16.94 6.87 -3.52
CA THR A 38 -16.29 8.03 -2.87
C THR A 38 -14.92 7.67 -2.34
N ALA A 39 -14.05 8.66 -2.07
CA ALA A 39 -12.78 8.43 -1.39
C ALA A 39 -12.99 7.75 -0.02
N GLY A 40 -14.06 8.11 0.70
CA GLY A 40 -14.40 7.45 1.97
C GLY A 40 -14.81 5.97 1.80
N ASP A 41 -15.34 5.58 0.65
CA ASP A 41 -15.56 4.16 0.32
C ASP A 41 -14.22 3.47 0.10
N MET A 42 -13.32 4.09 -0.67
CA MET A 42 -11.98 3.55 -0.92
C MET A 42 -11.21 3.32 0.40
N HIS A 43 -11.25 4.28 1.34
CA HIS A 43 -10.62 4.09 2.66
C HIS A 43 -11.19 2.87 3.41
N ARG A 44 -12.49 2.58 3.26
CA ARG A 44 -13.11 1.39 3.87
C ARG A 44 -12.74 0.08 3.17
N PHE A 45 -12.30 0.15 1.92
CA PHE A 45 -11.87 -1.00 1.13
C PHE A 45 -10.41 -1.38 1.37
N MET A 46 -9.58 -0.44 1.83
CA MET A 46 -8.16 -0.68 2.08
C MET A 46 -7.94 -1.89 3.00
N GLY A 47 -6.96 -2.73 2.66
CA GLY A 47 -6.64 -3.95 3.38
C GLY A 47 -7.61 -5.12 3.18
N LYS A 48 -8.67 -4.97 2.37
CA LYS A 48 -9.65 -6.03 2.10
C LYS A 48 -9.34 -6.76 0.79
N THR A 49 -9.84 -8.00 0.68
CA THR A 49 -9.79 -8.75 -0.58
C THR A 49 -10.78 -8.18 -1.59
N MET A 50 -10.54 -8.40 -2.90
CA MET A 50 -11.45 -7.97 -3.96
C MET A 50 -12.86 -8.55 -3.80
N GLU A 51 -13.00 -9.78 -3.28
CA GLU A 51 -14.30 -10.39 -2.98
C GLU A 51 -15.03 -9.63 -1.86
N GLN A 52 -14.33 -9.29 -0.75
CA GLN A 52 -14.91 -8.50 0.33
C GLN A 52 -15.32 -7.10 -0.13
N ILE A 53 -14.52 -6.47 -0.98
CA ILE A 53 -14.84 -5.16 -1.58
C ILE A 53 -16.09 -5.28 -2.45
N ALA A 54 -16.17 -6.32 -3.29
CA ALA A 54 -17.34 -6.58 -4.13
C ALA A 54 -18.60 -6.79 -3.31
N ASP A 55 -18.54 -7.57 -2.21
CA ASP A 55 -19.66 -7.77 -1.29
C ASP A 55 -20.12 -6.47 -0.63
N MET A 56 -19.20 -5.58 -0.28
CA MET A 56 -19.51 -4.28 0.33
C MET A 56 -20.07 -3.28 -0.69
N MET A 57 -19.50 -3.23 -1.88
CA MET A 57 -19.83 -2.25 -2.90
C MET A 57 -21.05 -2.62 -3.74
N LEU A 58 -21.23 -3.91 -4.01
CA LEU A 58 -22.22 -4.47 -4.94
C LEU A 58 -23.18 -5.48 -4.26
N PRO A 59 -23.75 -5.18 -3.06
CA PRO A 59 -24.53 -6.14 -2.30
C PRO A 59 -25.83 -6.57 -3.02
N ASP A 60 -26.34 -5.72 -3.89
CA ASP A 60 -27.56 -5.87 -4.70
C ASP A 60 -27.33 -6.54 -6.06
N ILE A 61 -26.07 -6.82 -6.42
CA ILE A 61 -25.68 -7.47 -7.67
C ILE A 61 -25.44 -8.97 -7.43
N ASP A 62 -25.87 -9.79 -8.38
CA ASP A 62 -25.59 -11.22 -8.34
C ASP A 62 -24.09 -11.51 -8.26
N LYS A 63 -23.68 -12.45 -7.40
CA LYS A 63 -22.27 -12.79 -7.20
C LYS A 63 -21.54 -13.17 -8.49
N SER A 64 -22.24 -13.85 -9.39
CA SER A 64 -21.67 -14.25 -10.69
C SER A 64 -21.29 -13.08 -11.60
N CYS A 65 -21.89 -11.90 -11.38
CA CYS A 65 -21.62 -10.69 -12.16
C CYS A 65 -20.55 -9.79 -11.50
N ARG A 66 -20.29 -9.95 -10.20
CA ARG A 66 -19.43 -9.05 -9.44
C ARG A 66 -17.97 -9.08 -9.90
N GLU A 67 -17.44 -10.27 -10.21
CA GLU A 67 -16.07 -10.44 -10.66
C GLU A 67 -15.79 -9.60 -11.92
N GLY A 68 -16.67 -9.68 -12.91
CA GLY A 68 -16.53 -8.89 -14.13
C GLY A 68 -16.64 -7.37 -13.91
N LEU A 69 -17.50 -6.95 -12.97
CA LEU A 69 -17.60 -5.53 -12.59
C LEU A 69 -16.36 -5.04 -11.84
N MET A 70 -15.81 -5.86 -10.96
CA MET A 70 -14.57 -5.53 -10.24
C MET A 70 -13.38 -5.45 -11.19
N GLN A 71 -13.30 -6.37 -12.16
CA GLN A 71 -12.27 -6.31 -13.21
C GLN A 71 -12.38 -5.01 -14.01
N LEU A 72 -13.61 -4.63 -14.42
CA LEU A 72 -13.85 -3.38 -15.12
C LEU A 72 -13.41 -2.16 -14.29
N CYS A 73 -13.68 -2.16 -12.98
CA CYS A 73 -13.23 -1.11 -12.07
C CYS A 73 -11.71 -1.03 -12.02
N THR A 74 -11.04 -2.17 -11.91
CA THR A 74 -9.57 -2.26 -11.85
C THR A 74 -8.92 -1.79 -13.16
N ASP A 75 -9.44 -2.23 -14.30
CA ASP A 75 -8.92 -1.82 -15.62
C ASP A 75 -9.03 -0.31 -15.83
N GLU A 76 -10.17 0.28 -15.43
CA GLU A 76 -10.38 1.73 -15.49
C GLU A 76 -9.48 2.47 -14.50
N GLU A 77 -9.24 1.90 -13.30
CA GLU A 77 -8.34 2.45 -12.28
C GLU A 77 -6.91 2.59 -12.81
N TYR A 78 -6.34 1.52 -13.35
CA TYR A 78 -4.99 1.57 -13.92
C TYR A 78 -4.90 2.60 -15.05
N SER A 79 -5.84 2.59 -15.99
CA SER A 79 -5.89 3.56 -17.08
C SER A 79 -6.03 5.00 -16.59
N TYR A 80 -6.83 5.21 -15.55
CA TYR A 80 -7.07 6.54 -14.99
C TYR A 80 -5.85 7.07 -14.24
N LEU A 81 -5.21 6.23 -13.44
CA LEU A 81 -4.02 6.58 -12.65
C LEU A 81 -2.78 6.90 -13.52
N GLU A 82 -2.70 6.42 -14.76
CA GLU A 82 -1.62 6.81 -15.69
C GLU A 82 -1.56 8.32 -15.95
N THR A 83 -2.69 9.01 -15.90
CA THR A 83 -2.79 10.45 -16.19
C THR A 83 -3.30 11.29 -15.01
N ASN A 84 -3.90 10.64 -14.01
CA ASN A 84 -4.45 11.27 -12.82
C ASN A 84 -3.84 10.60 -11.58
N HIS A 85 -2.59 10.92 -11.30
CA HIS A 85 -1.79 10.25 -10.29
C HIS A 85 -2.37 10.43 -8.89
N GLY A 86 -2.11 9.46 -7.99
CA GLY A 86 -2.28 9.63 -6.55
C GLY A 86 -1.34 10.72 -6.02
N GLU A 87 -1.62 11.21 -4.85
CA GLU A 87 -0.86 12.28 -4.21
C GLU A 87 0.13 11.67 -3.21
N LEU A 88 1.43 11.92 -3.37
CA LEU A 88 2.43 11.57 -2.35
C LEU A 88 2.13 12.32 -1.05
N TYR A 89 2.28 11.67 0.08
CA TYR A 89 2.23 12.38 1.35
C TYR A 89 3.32 13.44 1.44
N ALA A 90 2.99 14.58 2.04
CA ALA A 90 3.89 15.73 2.11
C ALA A 90 5.26 15.36 2.70
N GLY A 91 6.33 15.62 1.95
CA GLY A 91 7.71 15.32 2.30
C GLY A 91 8.13 13.86 2.06
N ALA A 92 7.31 13.04 1.38
CA ALA A 92 7.64 11.63 1.13
C ALA A 92 8.92 11.48 0.29
N GLU A 93 9.02 12.20 -0.81
CA GLU A 93 10.18 12.10 -1.70
C GLU A 93 11.48 12.47 -1.00
N GLU A 94 11.52 13.61 -0.30
CA GLU A 94 12.70 14.08 0.43
C GLU A 94 13.08 13.10 1.56
N THR A 95 12.06 12.54 2.24
CA THR A 95 12.27 11.55 3.29
C THR A 95 12.88 10.27 2.73
N LEU A 96 12.32 9.73 1.65
CA LEU A 96 12.87 8.55 0.98
C LEU A 96 14.29 8.78 0.45
N LYS A 97 14.57 9.97 -0.09
CA LYS A 97 15.90 10.36 -0.54
C LYS A 97 16.92 10.35 0.60
N CYS A 98 16.55 10.86 1.77
CA CYS A 98 17.41 10.82 2.96
C CYS A 98 17.60 9.37 3.46
N LEU A 99 16.53 8.59 3.53
CA LEU A 99 16.55 7.21 4.06
C LEU A 99 17.43 6.28 3.22
N ARG A 100 17.37 6.36 1.88
CA ARG A 100 18.16 5.48 1.00
C ARG A 100 19.68 5.63 1.16
N GLU A 101 20.15 6.70 1.77
CA GLU A 101 21.57 6.86 2.09
C GLU A 101 22.02 5.88 3.19
N LYS A 102 21.13 5.59 4.15
CA LYS A 102 21.41 4.77 5.34
C LYS A 102 20.78 3.39 5.29
N TYR A 103 19.62 3.24 4.65
CA TYR A 103 18.77 2.04 4.63
C TYR A 103 18.58 1.52 3.22
N ARG A 104 18.24 0.25 3.10
CA ARG A 104 17.71 -0.36 1.88
C ARG A 104 16.19 -0.21 1.90
N LEU A 105 15.58 0.18 0.79
CA LEU A 105 14.15 0.45 0.73
C LEU A 105 13.43 -0.57 -0.14
N PHE A 106 12.26 -1.03 0.31
CA PHE A 106 11.44 -2.04 -0.34
C PHE A 106 9.95 -1.69 -0.25
N ILE A 107 9.12 -2.24 -1.14
CA ILE A 107 7.66 -2.13 -1.06
C ILE A 107 7.05 -3.52 -0.97
N VAL A 108 6.06 -3.70 -0.08
CA VAL A 108 5.18 -4.88 -0.05
C VAL A 108 3.74 -4.42 0.11
N SER A 109 2.90 -4.66 -0.89
CA SER A 109 1.51 -4.20 -0.94
C SER A 109 0.51 -5.35 -1.17
N ASN A 110 -0.74 -5.16 -0.75
CA ASN A 110 -1.86 -6.06 -1.08
C ASN A 110 -2.50 -5.75 -2.46
N SER A 111 -1.92 -4.87 -3.24
CA SER A 111 -2.42 -4.48 -4.56
C SER A 111 -2.32 -5.62 -5.59
N LEU A 112 -3.02 -5.45 -6.71
CA LEU A 112 -2.92 -6.32 -7.87
C LEU A 112 -1.59 -6.09 -8.61
N ASP A 113 -1.22 -7.04 -9.46
CA ASP A 113 0.01 -6.92 -10.27
C ASP A 113 -0.04 -5.70 -11.19
N GLY A 114 1.09 -5.01 -11.30
CA GLY A 114 1.22 -3.77 -12.07
C GLY A 114 1.01 -2.48 -11.26
N TYR A 115 0.34 -2.52 -10.09
CA TYR A 115 0.01 -1.33 -9.32
C TYR A 115 1.24 -0.64 -8.69
N VAL A 116 2.15 -1.41 -8.10
CA VAL A 116 3.41 -0.86 -7.57
C VAL A 116 4.25 -0.27 -8.69
N GLN A 117 4.31 -0.93 -9.85
CA GLN A 117 5.02 -0.42 -11.03
C GLN A 117 4.41 0.90 -11.53
N LEU A 118 3.07 0.98 -11.54
CA LEU A 118 2.34 2.20 -11.88
C LEU A 118 2.73 3.33 -10.91
N PHE A 119 2.64 3.08 -9.61
CA PHE A 119 3.05 4.04 -8.58
C PHE A 119 4.48 4.55 -8.81
N LEU A 120 5.45 3.65 -8.93
CA LEU A 120 6.87 4.01 -9.10
C LEU A 120 7.05 4.91 -10.33
N ARG A 121 6.45 4.53 -11.46
CA ARG A 121 6.56 5.28 -12.71
C ARG A 121 5.89 6.66 -12.64
N THR A 122 4.69 6.73 -12.07
CA THR A 122 3.90 7.97 -12.06
C THR A 122 4.34 8.95 -10.97
N SER A 123 4.93 8.46 -9.87
CA SER A 123 5.49 9.29 -8.80
C SER A 123 6.94 9.74 -9.06
N GLY A 124 7.61 9.17 -10.06
CA GLY A 124 9.04 9.43 -10.32
C GLY A 124 9.98 8.79 -9.30
N LEU A 125 9.51 7.81 -8.54
CA LEU A 125 10.29 7.12 -7.51
C LEU A 125 10.95 5.83 -8.00
N ASP A 126 10.99 5.61 -9.32
CA ASP A 126 11.79 4.55 -9.92
C ASP A 126 13.24 4.64 -9.45
N GLY A 127 13.79 3.53 -8.98
CA GLY A 127 15.17 3.48 -8.46
C GLY A 127 15.37 3.96 -7.03
N TYR A 128 14.30 4.33 -6.30
CA TYR A 128 14.37 4.56 -4.85
C TYR A 128 14.32 3.25 -4.07
N PHE A 129 13.60 2.27 -4.59
CA PHE A 129 13.37 0.97 -3.96
C PHE A 129 14.19 -0.10 -4.69
N GLU A 130 14.84 -0.98 -3.92
CA GLU A 130 15.68 -2.04 -4.49
C GLU A 130 14.84 -3.21 -5.02
N ASP A 131 13.68 -3.46 -4.38
CA ASP A 131 12.79 -4.54 -4.75
C ASP A 131 11.39 -4.31 -4.19
N TYR A 132 10.40 -5.03 -4.73
CA TYR A 132 9.01 -4.94 -4.27
C TYR A 132 8.24 -6.22 -4.55
N GLU A 133 7.20 -6.44 -3.75
CA GLU A 133 6.28 -7.55 -3.95
C GLU A 133 4.83 -7.12 -3.71
N MET A 134 3.90 -7.83 -4.33
CA MET A 134 2.47 -7.57 -4.18
C MET A 134 1.66 -8.85 -4.25
N TRP A 135 0.48 -8.83 -3.61
CA TRP A 135 -0.43 -9.95 -3.59
C TRP A 135 -0.79 -10.44 -5.01
N GLY A 136 -1.10 -9.54 -5.92
CA GLY A 136 -1.54 -9.89 -7.27
C GLY A 136 -0.50 -10.63 -8.11
N ARG A 137 0.77 -10.63 -7.71
CA ARG A 137 1.83 -11.39 -8.37
C ARG A 137 2.05 -12.76 -7.74
N THR A 138 1.99 -12.83 -6.43
CA THR A 138 2.35 -14.06 -5.68
C THR A 138 1.14 -14.84 -5.19
N MET A 139 0.00 -14.20 -5.01
CA MET A 139 -1.21 -14.71 -4.33
C MET A 139 -0.95 -15.11 -2.87
N LEU A 140 0.17 -14.65 -2.28
CA LEU A 140 0.56 -14.90 -0.90
C LEU A 140 0.03 -13.79 0.02
N SER A 141 -0.05 -14.08 1.33
CA SER A 141 -0.35 -13.06 2.32
C SER A 141 0.69 -11.95 2.34
N LYS A 142 0.33 -10.76 2.85
CA LYS A 142 1.29 -9.65 3.01
C LYS A 142 2.50 -10.09 3.87
N GLY A 143 2.26 -10.82 4.94
CA GLY A 143 3.34 -11.32 5.81
C GLY A 143 4.27 -12.31 5.11
N ASP A 144 3.75 -13.20 4.26
CA ASP A 144 4.57 -14.09 3.45
C ASP A 144 5.37 -13.32 2.39
N ASN A 145 4.77 -12.30 1.78
CA ASN A 145 5.45 -11.42 0.83
C ASN A 145 6.58 -10.61 1.51
N ILE A 146 6.40 -10.16 2.75
CA ILE A 146 7.48 -9.54 3.53
C ILE A 146 8.64 -10.54 3.72
N LYS A 147 8.36 -11.76 4.16
CA LYS A 147 9.38 -12.81 4.32
C LYS A 147 10.09 -13.13 3.00
N LEU A 148 9.32 -13.23 1.92
CA LEU A 148 9.86 -13.49 0.59
C LEU A 148 10.84 -12.39 0.14
N VAL A 149 10.48 -11.12 0.32
CA VAL A 149 11.35 -9.98 0.02
C VAL A 149 12.59 -10.00 0.90
N MET A 150 12.44 -10.30 2.18
CA MET A 150 13.57 -10.40 3.11
C MET A 150 14.53 -11.51 2.70
N GLU A 151 14.03 -12.71 2.42
CA GLU A 151 14.84 -13.87 2.04
C GLU A 151 15.63 -13.64 0.75
N ARG A 152 14.94 -13.24 -0.34
CA ARG A 152 15.57 -13.08 -1.65
C ARG A 152 16.57 -11.92 -1.71
N ASN A 153 16.47 -10.96 -0.78
CA ASN A 153 17.39 -9.81 -0.68
C ASN A 153 18.41 -9.94 0.46
N GLY A 154 18.42 -11.06 1.18
CA GLY A 154 19.34 -11.32 2.30
C GLY A 154 19.23 -10.29 3.41
N LEU A 155 18.00 -9.89 3.79
CA LEU A 155 17.76 -8.91 4.84
C LEU A 155 17.75 -9.58 6.21
N GLU A 156 18.73 -9.27 7.04
CA GLU A 156 18.81 -9.79 8.42
C GLU A 156 18.04 -8.92 9.42
N SER A 157 17.86 -7.63 9.10
CA SER A 157 17.18 -6.65 9.94
C SER A 157 16.34 -5.73 9.10
N ALA A 158 15.04 -5.67 9.38
CA ALA A 158 14.07 -4.84 8.69
C ALA A 158 13.02 -4.28 9.65
N ALA A 159 12.33 -3.21 9.24
CA ALA A 159 11.09 -2.73 9.86
C ALA A 159 10.05 -2.50 8.77
N TYR A 160 8.78 -2.75 9.09
CA TYR A 160 7.66 -2.52 8.17
C TYR A 160 6.94 -1.22 8.53
N ILE A 161 6.64 -0.41 7.52
CA ILE A 161 5.91 0.85 7.65
C ILE A 161 4.57 0.70 6.95
N GLY A 162 3.48 0.91 7.67
CA GLY A 162 2.13 0.79 7.15
C GLY A 162 1.13 1.57 8.00
N ASP A 163 -0.12 1.64 7.56
CA ASP A 163 -1.14 2.47 8.20
C ASP A 163 -2.29 1.66 8.80
N THR A 164 -2.43 0.37 8.49
CA THR A 164 -3.55 -0.47 8.91
C THR A 164 -3.17 -1.53 9.96
N GLN A 165 -4.18 -2.08 10.64
CA GLN A 165 -4.00 -3.23 11.52
C GLN A 165 -3.46 -4.46 10.75
N GLY A 166 -3.92 -4.65 9.50
CA GLY A 166 -3.42 -5.73 8.64
C GLY A 166 -1.92 -5.63 8.34
N ASP A 167 -1.36 -4.41 8.31
CA ASP A 167 0.07 -4.17 8.15
C ASP A 167 0.84 -4.57 9.40
N MET A 168 0.31 -4.21 10.57
CA MET A 168 0.90 -4.62 11.84
C MET A 168 0.89 -6.15 11.99
N ASP A 169 -0.25 -6.80 11.72
CA ASP A 169 -0.38 -8.25 11.79
C ASP A 169 0.62 -8.94 10.84
N ALA A 170 0.83 -8.37 9.64
CA ALA A 170 1.79 -8.87 8.66
C ALA A 170 3.25 -8.70 9.12
N ALA A 171 3.58 -7.57 9.74
CA ALA A 171 4.90 -7.32 10.30
C ALA A 171 5.19 -8.26 11.48
N GLU A 172 4.22 -8.46 12.39
CA GLU A 172 4.31 -9.41 13.50
C GLU A 172 4.51 -10.85 12.99
N TYR A 173 3.73 -11.25 11.98
CA TYR A 173 3.90 -12.56 11.34
C TYR A 173 5.30 -12.74 10.71
N ALA A 174 5.83 -11.67 10.14
CA ALA A 174 7.19 -11.68 9.59
C ALA A 174 8.29 -11.59 10.66
N GLY A 175 7.95 -11.27 11.91
CA GLY A 175 8.88 -11.16 13.03
C GLY A 175 9.72 -9.89 13.02
N ILE A 176 9.19 -8.80 12.44
CA ILE A 176 9.88 -7.51 12.33
C ILE A 176 9.09 -6.37 13.01
N PRO A 177 9.77 -5.31 13.50
CA PRO A 177 9.12 -4.15 14.06
C PRO A 177 8.14 -3.49 13.08
N PHE A 178 7.02 -2.98 13.61
CA PHE A 178 6.03 -2.20 12.86
C PHE A 178 6.08 -0.72 13.23
N ILE A 179 6.11 0.15 12.23
CA ILE A 179 6.03 1.61 12.36
C ILE A 179 4.70 2.06 11.77
N HIS A 180 3.84 2.61 12.61
CA HIS A 180 2.49 3.03 12.21
C HIS A 180 2.49 4.41 11.57
N ALA A 181 2.09 4.52 10.31
CA ALA A 181 1.80 5.75 9.59
C ALA A 181 0.39 6.27 9.98
N SER A 182 0.26 6.94 11.15
CA SER A 182 -1.04 7.35 11.67
C SER A 182 -1.71 8.50 10.89
N TYR A 183 -1.04 9.00 9.87
CA TYR A 183 -1.56 9.96 8.90
C TYR A 183 -2.33 9.29 7.74
N GLY A 184 -2.26 7.96 7.65
CA GLY A 184 -2.98 7.15 6.66
C GLY A 184 -4.45 6.92 7.01
N PHE A 185 -5.00 5.80 6.59
CA PHE A 185 -6.44 5.52 6.65
C PHE A 185 -6.86 4.77 7.92
N GLY A 186 -5.93 4.02 8.54
CA GLY A 186 -6.22 3.11 9.64
C GLY A 186 -5.84 3.66 11.01
N THR A 187 -6.30 2.93 12.03
CA THR A 187 -5.92 3.16 13.43
C THR A 187 -5.34 1.88 13.98
N VAL A 188 -4.14 1.95 14.54
CA VAL A 188 -3.40 0.81 15.09
C VAL A 188 -2.94 1.12 16.50
N SER A 189 -2.93 0.12 17.38
CA SER A 189 -2.38 0.24 18.73
C SER A 189 -1.28 -0.80 18.94
N GLY A 190 -0.22 -0.44 19.68
CA GLY A 190 0.88 -1.36 19.99
C GLY A 190 2.03 -1.34 18.99
N ALA A 191 2.05 -0.42 18.02
CA ALA A 191 3.16 -0.24 17.09
C ALA A 191 4.46 0.12 17.84
N SER A 192 5.61 -0.27 17.27
CA SER A 192 6.95 0.05 17.80
C SER A 192 7.27 1.55 17.76
N ALA A 193 6.70 2.26 16.79
CA ALA A 193 6.70 3.71 16.68
C ALA A 193 5.45 4.19 15.94
N VAL A 194 5.04 5.44 16.16
CA VAL A 194 3.87 6.07 15.52
C VAL A 194 4.33 7.38 14.88
N LEU A 195 4.03 7.54 13.59
CA LEU A 195 4.35 8.73 12.81
C LEU A 195 3.09 9.56 12.58
N LYS A 196 3.16 10.86 12.84
CA LYS A 196 2.12 11.83 12.45
C LYS A 196 2.38 12.42 11.06
N SER A 197 3.57 12.21 10.55
CA SER A 197 4.00 12.59 9.21
C SER A 197 5.11 11.64 8.78
N ILE A 198 5.21 11.34 7.50
CA ILE A 198 6.31 10.53 6.94
C ILE A 198 7.68 11.16 7.23
N THR A 199 7.75 12.47 7.42
CA THR A 199 8.99 13.20 7.74
C THR A 199 9.59 12.84 9.10
N GLU A 200 8.83 12.18 9.98
CA GLU A 200 9.32 11.68 11.28
C GLU A 200 10.01 10.31 11.16
N LEU A 201 9.89 9.63 10.01
CA LEU A 201 10.40 8.27 9.81
C LEU A 201 11.93 8.14 10.00
N PRO A 202 12.79 9.09 9.60
CA PRO A 202 14.23 8.96 9.85
C PRO A 202 14.57 8.81 11.33
N ALA A 203 13.97 9.62 12.21
CA ALA A 203 14.17 9.54 13.64
C ALA A 203 13.60 8.25 14.25
N ALA A 204 12.43 7.81 13.79
CA ALA A 204 11.82 6.55 14.23
C ALA A 204 12.68 5.34 13.84
N ALA A 205 13.19 5.30 12.61
CA ALA A 205 14.08 4.24 12.13
C ALA A 205 15.39 4.20 12.95
N GLU A 206 16.00 5.35 13.22
CA GLU A 206 17.20 5.43 14.09
C GLU A 206 16.90 4.89 15.51
N SER A 207 15.71 5.18 16.07
CA SER A 207 15.33 4.66 17.39
C SER A 207 15.13 3.14 17.41
N ILE A 208 14.70 2.53 16.30
CA ILE A 208 14.49 1.09 16.19
C ILE A 208 15.81 0.36 15.98
N PHE A 209 16.66 0.83 15.08
CA PHE A 209 17.89 0.16 14.71
C PHE A 209 19.12 0.60 15.51
N GLY A 210 19.07 1.74 16.18
CA GLY A 210 20.19 2.29 16.97
C GLY A 210 20.29 1.78 18.41
N LYS A 211 19.52 0.75 18.77
CA LYS A 211 19.53 0.13 20.11
C LYS A 211 20.51 -1.06 20.21
N GLU A 212 21.53 -1.11 19.33
CA GLU A 212 22.65 -2.05 19.48
C GLU A 212 23.72 -1.52 20.40
#